data_5c883db2461005df700ef7310378f95c
#
_entry.id   5c883db2461005df700ef7310378f95c
#
_cell.length_a   1.000
_cell.length_b   1.000
_cell.length_c   1.000
_cell.angle_alpha   90.00
_cell.angle_beta   90.00
_cell.angle_gamma   90.00
#
_symmetry.space_group_name_H-M   'P 1'
#
loop_
_entity.id
_entity.type
_entity.pdbx_description
1 polymer ?
#
loop_
_entity_poly.entity_id
_entity_poly.type
_entity_poly.pdbx_seq_one_letter_code
_entity_poly.pdbx_strand_id
1 'polypeptide(L)'
;MKLSQMRYFSASCHAGNISRAAEELHIAQPSVTAAIKAFEDELGVSLLHRGNRSVSPTPDGERFLHRCDQILAEVDSLTEEFAELSRKHRTINVGIPPMIGSILFPEIFHSFRAKHPDIVINPVELGSEAAREAVVNGELDLAVITMGEDLPTRLDTLRLTSYDMMYCVGKKHPLANRKTVSLRETAEYPMILFSGGYYQNRLLESRFRLLEIQPDVLFHSNQLTTIKSFIRQNLACGFIMSQVIQKEDAIVTIPVEEGLTLNVAVVWRKDDYLTREAKTFINFCRRTFDAK
;
A
#
# COMPACT_ATOMS: atom_id res chain seq x y z
N MET A 1 16.38 -16.76 25.63
CA MET A 1 15.65 -16.21 24.48
C MET A 1 16.63 -15.67 23.45
N LYS A 2 16.53 -16.06 22.14
CA LYS A 2 17.44 -15.66 21.04
C LYS A 2 16.63 -15.04 19.89
N LEU A 3 17.17 -14.05 19.20
CA LEU A 3 16.54 -13.42 18.03
C LEU A 3 16.17 -14.43 16.92
N SER A 4 17.02 -15.43 16.68
CA SER A 4 16.70 -16.49 15.71
C SER A 4 15.45 -17.28 16.09
N GLN A 5 15.21 -17.51 17.38
CA GLN A 5 14.01 -18.19 17.84
C GLN A 5 12.76 -17.32 17.65
N MET A 6 12.87 -15.98 17.87
CA MET A 6 11.79 -15.03 17.56
C MET A 6 11.46 -15.04 16.07
N ARG A 7 12.47 -15.00 15.18
CA ARG A 7 12.28 -15.11 13.73
C ARG A 7 11.55 -16.40 13.33
N TYR A 8 11.93 -17.52 13.91
CA TYR A 8 11.30 -18.82 13.61
C TYR A 8 9.86 -18.88 14.08
N PHE A 9 9.56 -18.33 15.25
CA PHE A 9 8.21 -18.27 15.78
C PHE A 9 7.33 -17.33 14.91
N SER A 10 7.79 -16.11 14.65
CA SER A 10 7.09 -15.13 13.83
C SER A 10 6.80 -15.67 12.42
N ALA A 11 7.81 -16.20 11.72
CA ALA A 11 7.65 -16.82 10.40
C ALA A 11 6.64 -17.99 10.42
N SER A 12 6.65 -18.82 11.46
CA SER A 12 5.69 -19.94 11.60
C SER A 12 4.26 -19.47 11.76
N CYS A 13 4.03 -18.37 12.51
CA CYS A 13 2.72 -17.76 12.67
C CYS A 13 2.22 -17.16 11.36
N HIS A 14 3.04 -16.37 10.67
CA HIS A 14 2.67 -15.72 9.41
C HIS A 14 2.45 -16.73 8.28
N ALA A 15 3.27 -17.78 8.20
CA ALA A 15 3.09 -18.85 7.21
C ALA A 15 1.91 -19.80 7.54
N GLY A 16 1.43 -19.79 8.80
CA GLY A 16 0.43 -20.74 9.29
C GLY A 16 0.88 -22.21 9.28
N ASN A 17 2.19 -22.47 9.04
CA ASN A 17 2.76 -23.79 8.87
C ASN A 17 4.26 -23.79 9.13
N ILE A 18 4.73 -24.67 10.03
CA ILE A 18 6.16 -24.73 10.42
C ILE A 18 7.06 -25.20 9.28
N SER A 19 6.60 -26.14 8.45
CA SER A 19 7.40 -26.63 7.32
C SER A 19 7.62 -25.55 6.27
N ARG A 20 6.57 -24.79 5.95
CA ARG A 20 6.65 -23.66 5.02
C ARG A 20 7.57 -22.55 5.56
N ALA A 21 7.44 -22.20 6.84
CA ALA A 21 8.34 -21.24 7.48
C ALA A 21 9.80 -21.71 7.45
N ALA A 22 10.06 -23.00 7.66
CA ALA A 22 11.40 -23.57 7.58
C ALA A 22 11.98 -23.48 6.15
N GLU A 23 11.18 -23.72 5.12
CA GLU A 23 11.55 -23.55 3.72
C GLU A 23 11.87 -22.09 3.39
N GLU A 24 11.03 -21.15 3.78
CA GLU A 24 11.22 -19.70 3.60
C GLU A 24 12.50 -19.20 4.31
N LEU A 25 12.82 -19.77 5.47
CA LEU A 25 14.03 -19.44 6.25
C LEU A 25 15.27 -20.23 5.84
N HIS A 26 15.17 -21.18 4.89
CA HIS A 26 16.24 -22.07 4.44
C HIS A 26 16.87 -22.88 5.59
N ILE A 27 16.05 -23.38 6.50
CA ILE A 27 16.49 -24.18 7.65
C ILE A 27 15.69 -25.48 7.79
N ALA A 28 16.23 -26.43 8.57
CA ALA A 28 15.54 -27.69 8.80
C ALA A 28 14.32 -27.51 9.72
N GLN A 29 13.16 -28.03 9.34
CA GLN A 29 11.91 -27.96 10.12
C GLN A 29 12.04 -28.42 11.58
N PRO A 30 12.83 -29.49 11.93
CA PRO A 30 13.07 -29.84 13.32
C PRO A 30 13.71 -28.73 14.16
N SER A 31 14.57 -27.90 13.55
CA SER A 31 15.21 -26.77 14.24
C SER A 31 14.20 -25.67 14.60
N VAL A 32 13.24 -25.37 13.69
CA VAL A 32 12.14 -24.43 13.96
C VAL A 32 11.28 -24.96 15.09
N THR A 33 10.89 -26.23 15.03
CA THR A 33 10.04 -26.87 16.05
C THR A 33 10.73 -26.86 17.43
N ALA A 34 12.02 -27.19 17.49
CA ALA A 34 12.78 -27.18 18.73
C ALA A 34 12.93 -25.77 19.32
N ALA A 35 13.13 -24.77 18.46
CA ALA A 35 13.24 -23.37 18.88
C ALA A 35 11.94 -22.83 19.48
N ILE A 36 10.80 -23.13 18.86
CA ILE A 36 9.48 -22.73 19.37
C ILE A 36 9.19 -23.45 20.69
N LYS A 37 9.48 -24.75 20.78
CA LYS A 37 9.31 -25.49 22.02
C LYS A 37 10.18 -24.90 23.15
N ALA A 38 11.42 -24.55 22.86
CA ALA A 38 12.30 -23.92 23.84
C ALA A 38 11.75 -22.57 24.33
N PHE A 39 11.03 -21.81 23.49
CA PHE A 39 10.32 -20.61 23.92
C PHE A 39 9.17 -20.91 24.87
N GLU A 40 8.31 -21.86 24.49
CA GLU A 40 7.18 -22.29 25.32
C GLU A 40 7.66 -22.78 26.69
N ASP A 41 8.75 -23.57 26.70
CA ASP A 41 9.34 -24.08 27.93
C ASP A 41 9.95 -22.94 28.80
N GLU A 42 10.63 -21.97 28.19
CA GLU A 42 11.23 -20.81 28.88
C GLU A 42 10.17 -19.85 29.47
N LEU A 43 9.09 -19.63 28.74
CA LEU A 43 8.00 -18.71 29.15
C LEU A 43 6.95 -19.38 30.02
N GLY A 44 6.91 -20.72 30.06
CA GLY A 44 5.93 -21.49 30.81
C GLY A 44 4.50 -21.42 30.25
N VAL A 45 4.35 -20.99 28.98
CA VAL A 45 3.07 -20.84 28.28
C VAL A 45 3.13 -21.47 26.90
N SER A 46 1.99 -22.01 26.43
CA SER A 46 1.87 -22.48 25.06
C SER A 46 1.59 -21.29 24.13
N LEU A 47 2.42 -21.11 23.10
CA LEU A 47 2.31 -20.02 22.15
C LEU A 47 1.58 -20.43 20.86
N LEU A 48 1.56 -21.73 20.53
CA LEU A 48 0.93 -22.23 19.31
C LEU A 48 -0.11 -23.31 19.59
N HIS A 49 -1.25 -23.20 18.93
CA HIS A 49 -2.13 -24.32 18.69
C HIS A 49 -1.57 -25.17 17.57
N ARG A 50 -1.35 -26.48 17.82
CA ARG A 50 -0.78 -27.43 16.85
C ARG A 50 -1.92 -28.29 16.28
N GLY A 51 -2.29 -28.05 15.03
CA GLY A 51 -3.16 -28.93 14.24
C GLY A 51 -2.36 -29.95 13.42
N ASN A 52 -3.05 -30.87 12.72
CA ASN A 52 -2.40 -31.94 11.94
C ASN A 52 -1.49 -31.42 10.80
N ARG A 53 -1.71 -30.21 10.28
CA ARG A 53 -0.91 -29.61 9.17
C ARG A 53 -0.83 -28.07 9.25
N SER A 54 -1.36 -27.47 10.31
CA SER A 54 -1.37 -26.02 10.47
C SER A 54 -0.98 -25.63 11.89
N VAL A 55 -0.48 -24.44 12.05
CA VAL A 55 -0.25 -23.81 13.34
C VAL A 55 -0.92 -22.44 13.35
N SER A 56 -1.49 -22.07 14.49
CA SER A 56 -2.01 -20.75 14.74
C SER A 56 -1.59 -20.29 16.13
N PRO A 57 -1.36 -19.01 16.39
CA PRO A 57 -1.02 -18.53 17.70
C PRO A 57 -2.18 -18.74 18.70
N THR A 58 -1.85 -19.02 19.96
CA THR A 58 -2.76 -18.91 21.10
C THR A 58 -3.00 -17.44 21.43
N PRO A 59 -3.95 -17.05 22.30
CA PRO A 59 -4.10 -15.66 22.75
C PRO A 59 -2.80 -15.07 23.34
N ASP A 60 -2.02 -15.88 24.08
CA ASP A 60 -0.70 -15.48 24.56
C ASP A 60 0.31 -15.45 23.41
N GLY A 61 0.19 -16.37 22.46
CA GLY A 61 0.98 -16.39 21.23
C GLY A 61 0.77 -15.16 20.35
N GLU A 62 -0.45 -14.64 20.21
CA GLU A 62 -0.73 -13.39 19.47
C GLU A 62 -0.06 -12.18 20.13
N ARG A 63 -0.17 -12.07 21.45
CA ARG A 63 0.50 -11.01 22.21
C ARG A 63 2.02 -11.10 22.07
N PHE A 64 2.56 -12.32 22.12
CA PHE A 64 3.99 -12.57 21.97
C PHE A 64 4.45 -12.30 20.53
N LEU A 65 3.68 -12.70 19.51
CA LEU A 65 3.95 -12.43 18.09
C LEU A 65 4.08 -10.93 17.84
N HIS A 66 3.11 -10.16 18.32
CA HIS A 66 3.14 -8.70 18.15
C HIS A 66 4.43 -8.08 18.74
N ARG A 67 4.90 -8.57 19.89
CA ARG A 67 6.15 -8.10 20.50
C ARG A 67 7.39 -8.59 19.77
N CYS A 68 7.37 -9.84 19.28
CA CYS A 68 8.45 -10.37 18.45
C CYS A 68 8.64 -9.55 17.18
N ASP A 69 7.55 -9.23 16.48
CA ASP A 69 7.60 -8.47 15.24
C ASP A 69 8.15 -7.05 15.47
N GLN A 70 7.79 -6.41 16.60
CA GLN A 70 8.37 -5.13 16.99
C GLN A 70 9.89 -5.21 17.21
N ILE A 71 10.35 -6.19 17.99
CA ILE A 71 11.77 -6.36 18.30
C ILE A 71 12.57 -6.72 17.03
N LEU A 72 12.01 -7.57 16.17
CA LEU A 72 12.66 -7.96 14.92
C LEU A 72 12.78 -6.76 13.96
N ALA A 73 11.74 -5.91 13.89
CA ALA A 73 11.80 -4.67 13.12
C ALA A 73 12.87 -3.70 13.64
N GLU A 74 13.01 -3.56 14.96
CA GLU A 74 14.07 -2.73 15.56
C GLU A 74 15.47 -3.28 15.24
N VAL A 75 15.66 -4.60 15.28
CA VAL A 75 16.95 -5.23 14.93
C VAL A 75 17.26 -5.07 13.45
N ASP A 76 16.26 -5.19 12.59
CA ASP A 76 16.45 -5.03 11.16
C ASP A 76 16.77 -3.55 10.84
N SER A 77 16.10 -2.59 11.48
CA SER A 77 16.41 -1.16 11.41
C SER A 77 17.85 -0.85 11.86
N LEU A 78 18.28 -1.42 12.97
CA LEU A 78 19.67 -1.28 13.45
C LEU A 78 20.68 -1.84 12.44
N THR A 79 20.36 -2.99 11.86
CA THR A 79 21.24 -3.64 10.86
C THR A 79 21.34 -2.79 9.60
N GLU A 80 20.24 -2.19 9.17
CA GLU A 80 20.19 -1.28 8.02
C GLU A 80 20.96 0.02 8.29
N GLU A 81 20.80 0.62 9.48
CA GLU A 81 21.55 1.80 9.89
C GLU A 81 23.06 1.62 9.74
N PHE A 82 23.60 0.48 10.19
CA PHE A 82 25.03 0.19 10.11
C PHE A 82 25.48 -0.34 8.74
N ALA A 83 24.58 -0.99 7.98
CA ALA A 83 24.86 -1.40 6.61
C ALA A 83 24.99 -0.18 5.67
N GLU A 84 24.30 0.92 5.93
CA GLU A 84 24.43 2.19 5.19
C GLU A 84 25.81 2.82 5.31
N LEU A 85 26.46 2.69 6.47
CA LEU A 85 27.83 3.16 6.68
C LEU A 85 28.84 2.47 5.75
N SER A 86 28.50 1.29 5.23
CA SER A 86 29.35 0.47 4.36
C SER A 86 28.96 0.47 2.88
N ARG A 87 27.76 0.99 2.51
CA ARG A 87 27.25 0.93 1.12
C ARG A 87 27.72 2.12 0.27
N LYS A 88 28.29 1.80 -0.89
CA LYS A 88 28.62 2.76 -1.96
C LYS A 88 27.39 3.27 -2.76
N HIS A 89 26.24 2.64 -2.62
CA HIS A 89 25.02 3.03 -3.30
C HIS A 89 23.91 3.31 -2.28
N ARG A 90 23.43 4.53 -2.33
CA ARG A 90 22.37 5.07 -1.49
C ARG A 90 21.04 4.82 -2.17
N THR A 91 20.35 3.74 -1.79
CA THR A 91 19.07 3.35 -2.40
C THR A 91 17.92 3.60 -1.41
N ILE A 92 16.79 4.09 -1.92
CA ILE A 92 15.52 4.16 -1.21
C ILE A 92 14.46 3.35 -1.95
N ASN A 93 13.72 2.51 -1.23
CA ASN A 93 12.61 1.73 -1.75
C ASN A 93 11.31 2.52 -1.53
N VAL A 94 10.64 2.89 -2.62
CA VAL A 94 9.46 3.77 -2.59
C VAL A 94 8.25 3.06 -3.14
N GLY A 95 7.24 2.81 -2.30
CA GLY A 95 5.96 2.26 -2.72
C GLY A 95 5.11 3.29 -3.47
N ILE A 96 4.51 2.90 -4.60
CA ILE A 96 3.76 3.83 -5.46
C ILE A 96 2.56 3.13 -6.07
N PRO A 97 1.32 3.67 -5.88
CA PRO A 97 0.15 3.16 -6.58
C PRO A 97 0.18 3.50 -8.08
N PRO A 98 -0.37 2.64 -8.97
CA PRO A 98 -0.28 2.79 -10.42
C PRO A 98 -0.73 4.16 -10.95
N MET A 99 -1.84 4.73 -10.46
CA MET A 99 -2.29 6.04 -10.92
C MET A 99 -1.31 7.15 -10.51
N ILE A 100 -0.79 7.12 -9.27
CA ILE A 100 0.21 8.08 -8.81
C ILE A 100 1.52 7.89 -9.57
N GLY A 101 1.89 6.63 -9.85
CA GLY A 101 3.02 6.28 -10.68
C GLY A 101 2.95 6.86 -12.09
N SER A 102 1.76 7.04 -12.65
CA SER A 102 1.59 7.58 -14.01
C SER A 102 1.49 9.11 -14.08
N ILE A 103 1.05 9.81 -13.02
CA ILE A 103 0.79 11.27 -13.10
C ILE A 103 1.78 12.12 -12.29
N LEU A 104 2.09 11.72 -11.07
CA LEU A 104 2.85 12.55 -10.13
C LEU A 104 4.30 12.08 -9.98
N PHE A 105 4.50 10.78 -9.90
CA PHE A 105 5.82 10.23 -9.59
C PHE A 105 6.90 10.47 -10.66
N PRO A 106 6.61 10.50 -11.98
CA PRO A 106 7.61 10.81 -13.00
C PRO A 106 8.23 12.19 -12.80
N GLU A 107 7.41 13.20 -12.43
CA GLU A 107 7.90 14.57 -12.14
C GLU A 107 8.78 14.58 -10.89
N ILE A 108 8.34 13.90 -9.81
CA ILE A 108 9.10 13.76 -8.58
C ILE A 108 10.43 13.05 -8.87
N PHE A 109 10.39 11.92 -9.57
CA PHE A 109 11.55 11.09 -9.88
C PHE A 109 12.58 11.85 -10.70
N HIS A 110 12.15 12.50 -11.78
CA HIS A 110 13.02 13.26 -12.66
C HIS A 110 13.69 14.42 -11.90
N SER A 111 12.90 15.21 -11.18
CA SER A 111 13.39 16.38 -10.46
C SER A 111 14.27 16.03 -9.26
N PHE A 112 13.97 14.94 -8.57
CA PHE A 112 14.78 14.44 -7.46
C PHE A 112 16.12 13.92 -7.95
N ARG A 113 16.13 13.09 -8.99
CA ARG A 113 17.35 12.52 -9.57
C ARG A 113 18.29 13.59 -10.10
N ALA A 114 17.75 14.68 -10.68
CA ALA A 114 18.55 15.81 -11.15
C ALA A 114 19.29 16.52 -10.01
N LYS A 115 18.68 16.61 -8.82
CA LYS A 115 19.26 17.28 -7.63
C LYS A 115 20.10 16.34 -6.76
N HIS A 116 19.82 15.06 -6.78
CA HIS A 116 20.44 14.04 -5.94
C HIS A 116 20.84 12.81 -6.77
N PRO A 117 21.82 12.96 -7.71
CA PRO A 117 22.20 11.89 -8.63
C PRO A 117 22.88 10.70 -7.95
N ASP A 118 23.33 10.89 -6.72
CA ASP A 118 23.96 9.87 -5.86
C ASP A 118 22.94 9.00 -5.10
N ILE A 119 21.65 9.35 -5.14
CA ILE A 119 20.59 8.57 -4.51
C ILE A 119 19.80 7.80 -5.57
N VAL A 120 19.72 6.50 -5.40
CA VAL A 120 18.95 5.61 -6.28
C VAL A 120 17.56 5.42 -5.69
N ILE A 121 16.52 5.79 -6.45
CA ILE A 121 15.14 5.43 -6.09
C ILE A 121 14.82 4.09 -6.74
N ASN A 122 14.36 3.14 -5.93
CA ASN A 122 13.80 1.87 -6.38
C ASN A 122 12.27 1.91 -6.19
N PRO A 123 11.50 2.21 -7.25
CA PRO A 123 10.03 2.26 -7.15
C PRO A 123 9.45 0.85 -7.11
N VAL A 124 8.51 0.62 -6.19
CA VAL A 124 7.76 -0.63 -6.05
C VAL A 124 6.28 -0.33 -6.28
N GLU A 125 5.71 -0.88 -7.34
CA GLU A 125 4.30 -0.64 -7.69
C GLU A 125 3.38 -1.52 -6.84
N LEU A 126 2.61 -0.88 -5.95
CA LEU A 126 1.69 -1.51 -5.01
C LEU A 126 0.43 -0.64 -4.85
N GLY A 127 -0.71 -1.25 -4.50
CA GLY A 127 -1.88 -0.49 -4.05
C GLY A 127 -1.57 0.30 -2.75
N SER A 128 -2.26 1.41 -2.52
CA SER A 128 -1.99 2.29 -1.35
C SER A 128 -2.04 1.57 -0.01
N GLU A 129 -2.94 0.61 0.16
CA GLU A 129 -3.05 -0.18 1.39
C GLU A 129 -1.85 -1.12 1.56
N ALA A 130 -1.49 -1.86 0.50
CA ALA A 130 -0.33 -2.75 0.52
C ALA A 130 0.99 -1.99 0.68
N ALA A 131 1.13 -0.83 0.01
CA ALA A 131 2.30 0.03 0.18
C ALA A 131 2.42 0.58 1.61
N ARG A 132 1.28 0.94 2.22
CA ARG A 132 1.23 1.38 3.62
C ARG A 132 1.67 0.27 4.57
N GLU A 133 1.15 -0.94 4.40
CA GLU A 133 1.52 -2.11 5.19
C GLU A 133 3.02 -2.45 5.03
N ALA A 134 3.53 -2.43 3.80
CA ALA A 134 4.94 -2.66 3.53
C ALA A 134 5.86 -1.63 4.22
N VAL A 135 5.42 -0.35 4.33
CA VAL A 135 6.15 0.67 5.12
C VAL A 135 6.09 0.34 6.61
N VAL A 136 4.92 -0.02 7.14
CA VAL A 136 4.78 -0.40 8.57
C VAL A 136 5.65 -1.60 8.92
N ASN A 137 5.75 -2.58 8.02
CA ASN A 137 6.55 -3.80 8.22
C ASN A 137 8.06 -3.61 7.95
N GLY A 138 8.49 -2.45 7.43
CA GLY A 138 9.90 -2.18 7.11
C GLY A 138 10.38 -2.75 5.78
N GLU A 139 9.48 -3.25 4.95
CA GLU A 139 9.77 -3.74 3.59
C GLU A 139 10.06 -2.60 2.62
N LEU A 140 9.49 -1.41 2.88
CA LEU A 140 9.70 -0.17 2.16
C LEU A 140 10.16 0.94 3.11
N ASP A 141 11.04 1.80 2.63
CA ASP A 141 11.52 2.97 3.37
C ASP A 141 10.41 4.02 3.52
N LEU A 142 9.65 4.23 2.44
CA LEU A 142 8.52 5.16 2.38
C LEU A 142 7.58 4.80 1.21
N ALA A 143 6.40 5.43 1.20
CA ALA A 143 5.49 5.29 0.07
C ALA A 143 4.81 6.62 -0.27
N VAL A 144 4.52 6.82 -1.56
CA VAL A 144 3.68 7.93 -2.05
C VAL A 144 2.31 7.35 -2.33
N ILE A 145 1.35 7.53 -1.43
CA ILE A 145 0.05 6.86 -1.46
C ILE A 145 -1.12 7.82 -1.55
N THR A 146 -2.26 7.29 -1.98
CA THR A 146 -3.55 7.95 -1.78
C THR A 146 -4.14 7.53 -0.44
N MET A 147 -4.72 8.48 0.28
CA MET A 147 -5.23 8.28 1.62
C MET A 147 -6.43 9.16 1.95
N GLY A 148 -7.18 8.79 2.99
CA GLY A 148 -8.15 9.62 3.68
C GLY A 148 -7.53 10.39 4.85
N GLU A 149 -8.39 10.75 5.78
CA GLU A 149 -7.96 11.42 7.02
C GLU A 149 -7.43 10.43 8.06
N ASP A 150 -7.84 9.16 7.99
CA ASP A 150 -7.47 8.13 8.94
C ASP A 150 -6.10 7.52 8.61
N LEU A 151 -5.11 7.89 9.39
CA LEU A 151 -3.77 7.29 9.34
C LEU A 151 -3.52 6.37 10.52
N PRO A 152 -2.79 5.27 10.33
CA PRO A 152 -2.28 4.49 11.44
C PRO A 152 -1.36 5.35 12.33
N THR A 153 -1.49 5.19 13.63
CA THR A 153 -0.68 5.91 14.64
C THR A 153 0.83 5.65 14.50
N ARG A 154 1.22 4.63 13.72
CA ARG A 154 2.61 4.24 13.47
C ARG A 154 3.27 4.93 12.28
N LEU A 155 2.54 5.77 11.55
CA LEU A 155 3.05 6.46 10.37
C LEU A 155 3.03 7.96 10.57
N ASP A 156 4.08 8.60 10.10
CA ASP A 156 4.11 10.04 9.82
C ASP A 156 3.78 10.30 8.36
N THR A 157 3.32 11.52 8.07
CA THR A 157 2.91 11.89 6.73
C THR A 157 3.35 13.27 6.32
N LEU A 158 3.56 13.43 5.03
CA LEU A 158 3.66 14.71 4.35
C LEU A 158 2.64 14.75 3.22
N ARG A 159 1.59 15.54 3.37
CA ARG A 159 0.61 15.75 2.30
C ARG A 159 1.28 16.51 1.15
N LEU A 160 1.11 16.02 -0.08
CA LEU A 160 1.67 16.62 -1.29
C LEU A 160 0.62 17.42 -2.04
N THR A 161 -0.51 16.80 -2.36
CA THR A 161 -1.59 17.36 -3.16
C THR A 161 -2.88 16.58 -2.97
N SER A 162 -3.93 16.99 -3.67
CA SER A 162 -5.18 16.21 -3.76
C SER A 162 -5.67 16.17 -5.20
N TYR A 163 -6.36 15.09 -5.55
CA TYR A 163 -6.96 14.89 -6.85
C TYR A 163 -8.41 14.45 -6.69
N ASP A 164 -9.27 14.96 -7.56
CA ASP A 164 -10.66 14.52 -7.62
C ASP A 164 -10.80 13.29 -8.51
N MET A 165 -11.53 12.30 -7.99
CA MET A 165 -12.00 11.18 -8.80
C MET A 165 -13.23 11.61 -9.57
N MET A 166 -13.20 11.37 -10.86
CA MET A 166 -14.27 11.68 -11.79
C MET A 166 -14.98 10.38 -12.19
N TYR A 167 -16.28 10.46 -12.41
CA TYR A 167 -16.99 9.41 -13.11
C TYR A 167 -16.61 9.44 -14.59
N CYS A 168 -16.15 8.32 -15.11
CA CYS A 168 -15.59 8.20 -16.46
C CYS A 168 -16.47 7.32 -17.31
N VAL A 169 -16.86 7.85 -18.48
CA VAL A 169 -17.73 7.19 -19.45
C VAL A 169 -17.19 7.32 -20.86
N GLY A 170 -17.58 6.45 -21.75
CA GLY A 170 -17.27 6.59 -23.17
C GLY A 170 -18.10 7.71 -23.81
N LYS A 171 -17.65 8.24 -24.96
CA LYS A 171 -18.28 9.38 -25.66
C LYS A 171 -19.73 9.15 -26.07
N LYS A 172 -20.16 7.89 -26.24
CA LYS A 172 -21.54 7.53 -26.65
C LYS A 172 -22.44 7.18 -25.46
N HIS A 173 -21.95 7.32 -24.24
CA HIS A 173 -22.70 7.01 -23.04
C HIS A 173 -23.82 8.02 -22.81
N PRO A 174 -25.03 7.60 -22.32
CA PRO A 174 -26.13 8.51 -22.05
C PRO A 174 -25.79 9.73 -21.19
N LEU A 175 -24.89 9.55 -20.22
CA LEU A 175 -24.43 10.60 -19.31
C LEU A 175 -23.28 11.47 -19.85
N ALA A 176 -22.74 11.19 -21.06
CA ALA A 176 -21.54 11.87 -21.56
C ALA A 176 -21.65 13.41 -21.68
N ASN A 177 -22.87 13.93 -21.79
CA ASN A 177 -23.12 15.38 -21.89
C ASN A 177 -23.56 16.02 -20.56
N ARG A 178 -23.56 15.26 -19.46
CA ARG A 178 -23.91 15.78 -18.13
C ARG A 178 -22.78 16.65 -17.59
N LYS A 179 -23.13 17.70 -16.87
CA LYS A 179 -22.15 18.56 -16.18
C LYS A 179 -21.72 17.97 -14.87
N THR A 180 -22.61 17.29 -14.17
CA THR A 180 -22.39 16.56 -12.93
C THR A 180 -23.23 15.28 -12.90
N VAL A 181 -22.89 14.33 -12.08
CA VAL A 181 -23.69 13.13 -11.80
C VAL A 181 -23.64 12.83 -10.30
N SER A 182 -24.75 12.33 -9.77
CA SER A 182 -24.77 11.79 -8.41
C SER A 182 -24.28 10.33 -8.38
N LEU A 183 -23.78 9.86 -7.24
CA LEU A 183 -23.43 8.45 -7.08
C LEU A 183 -24.59 7.51 -7.35
N ARG A 184 -25.83 7.94 -7.08
CA ARG A 184 -27.03 7.16 -7.38
C ARG A 184 -27.23 6.96 -8.87
N GLU A 185 -27.09 8.01 -9.67
CA GLU A 185 -27.17 7.92 -11.14
C GLU A 185 -26.05 7.04 -11.70
N THR A 186 -24.85 7.10 -11.13
CA THR A 186 -23.72 6.28 -11.61
C THR A 186 -23.98 4.79 -11.40
N ALA A 187 -24.68 4.42 -10.35
CA ALA A 187 -24.95 3.02 -9.99
C ALA A 187 -25.98 2.33 -10.92
N GLU A 188 -26.67 3.09 -11.76
CA GLU A 188 -27.61 2.56 -12.77
C GLU A 188 -26.88 1.91 -13.98
N TYR A 189 -25.57 2.07 -14.04
CA TYR A 189 -24.74 1.59 -15.16
C TYR A 189 -23.67 0.63 -14.69
N PRO A 190 -23.34 -0.41 -15.50
CA PRO A 190 -22.31 -1.38 -15.13
C PRO A 190 -20.95 -0.71 -14.99
N MET A 191 -20.22 -1.10 -13.94
CA MET A 191 -18.94 -0.50 -13.58
C MET A 191 -17.80 -1.50 -13.67
N ILE A 192 -16.61 -0.99 -14.00
CA ILE A 192 -15.34 -1.63 -13.77
C ILE A 192 -14.56 -0.81 -12.73
N LEU A 193 -14.12 -1.47 -11.67
CA LEU A 193 -13.40 -0.83 -10.58
C LEU A 193 -11.98 -1.37 -10.45
N PHE A 194 -11.12 -0.68 -9.72
CA PHE A 194 -9.82 -1.23 -9.36
C PHE A 194 -9.98 -2.45 -8.45
N SER A 195 -9.00 -3.34 -8.46
CA SER A 195 -8.96 -4.49 -7.55
C SER A 195 -8.85 -4.06 -6.09
N GLY A 196 -9.08 -4.96 -5.14
CA GLY A 196 -8.90 -4.70 -3.71
C GLY A 196 -7.48 -4.18 -3.38
N GLY A 197 -7.33 -3.50 -2.24
CA GLY A 197 -6.06 -2.91 -1.80
C GLY A 197 -5.79 -1.48 -2.30
N TYR A 198 -6.71 -0.91 -3.06
CA TYR A 198 -6.66 0.49 -3.46
C TYR A 198 -7.60 1.34 -2.61
N TYR A 199 -7.08 2.41 -2.02
CA TYR A 199 -7.86 3.32 -1.18
C TYR A 199 -9.10 3.89 -1.88
N GLN A 200 -9.03 4.19 -3.17
CA GLN A 200 -10.18 4.69 -3.95
C GLN A 200 -11.37 3.75 -3.93
N ASN A 201 -11.16 2.42 -3.95
CA ASN A 201 -12.26 1.46 -3.85
C ASN A 201 -12.94 1.55 -2.48
N ARG A 202 -12.14 1.59 -1.42
CA ARG A 202 -12.66 1.73 -0.06
C ARG A 202 -13.46 3.02 0.11
N LEU A 203 -12.99 4.11 -0.48
CA LEU A 203 -13.73 5.38 -0.50
C LEU A 203 -15.07 5.24 -1.22
N LEU A 204 -15.08 4.66 -2.43
CA LEU A 204 -16.31 4.44 -3.21
C LEU A 204 -17.28 3.51 -2.48
N GLU A 205 -16.82 2.37 -2.00
CA GLU A 205 -17.63 1.40 -1.25
C GLU A 205 -18.24 2.04 0.00
N SER A 206 -17.49 2.86 0.73
CA SER A 206 -18.00 3.57 1.90
C SER A 206 -19.10 4.57 1.52
N ARG A 207 -18.93 5.29 0.40
CA ARG A 207 -19.94 6.24 -0.09
C ARG A 207 -21.20 5.54 -0.59
N PHE A 208 -21.08 4.49 -1.39
CA PHE A 208 -22.23 3.69 -1.82
C PHE A 208 -22.98 3.07 -0.64
N ARG A 209 -22.27 2.56 0.37
CA ARG A 209 -22.88 2.00 1.60
C ARG A 209 -23.63 3.07 2.39
N LEU A 210 -23.08 4.26 2.56
CA LEU A 210 -23.75 5.37 3.25
C LEU A 210 -25.03 5.82 2.54
N LEU A 211 -25.11 5.68 1.24
CA LEU A 211 -26.28 6.03 0.41
C LEU A 211 -27.24 4.84 0.20
N GLU A 212 -26.93 3.67 0.81
CA GLU A 212 -27.67 2.42 0.64
C GLU A 212 -27.81 2.00 -0.84
N ILE A 213 -26.72 2.18 -1.61
CA ILE A 213 -26.67 1.88 -3.04
C ILE A 213 -25.82 0.61 -3.24
N GLN A 214 -26.30 -0.31 -4.08
CA GLN A 214 -25.55 -1.45 -4.60
C GLN A 214 -25.20 -1.18 -6.06
N PRO A 215 -23.93 -0.86 -6.39
CA PRO A 215 -23.51 -0.67 -7.78
C PRO A 215 -23.42 -2.03 -8.51
N ASP A 216 -23.72 -2.04 -9.79
CA ASP A 216 -23.48 -3.18 -10.67
C ASP A 216 -22.00 -3.21 -11.10
N VAL A 217 -21.17 -4.00 -10.39
CA VAL A 217 -19.74 -4.13 -10.66
C VAL A 217 -19.49 -5.39 -11.49
N LEU A 218 -19.18 -5.20 -12.77
CA LEU A 218 -18.89 -6.31 -13.70
C LEU A 218 -17.65 -7.10 -13.28
N PHE A 219 -16.56 -6.41 -12.97
CA PHE A 219 -15.34 -7.02 -12.43
C PHE A 219 -14.35 -5.95 -11.92
N HIS A 220 -13.28 -6.41 -11.28
CA HIS A 220 -12.20 -5.58 -10.80
C HIS A 220 -10.93 -5.82 -11.62
N SER A 221 -10.14 -4.76 -11.85
CA SER A 221 -8.86 -4.84 -12.55
C SER A 221 -7.80 -4.02 -11.81
N ASN A 222 -6.57 -4.50 -11.79
CA ASN A 222 -5.42 -3.72 -11.34
C ASN A 222 -4.75 -2.94 -12.48
N GLN A 223 -5.20 -3.11 -13.72
CA GLN A 223 -4.62 -2.47 -14.89
C GLN A 223 -5.48 -1.29 -15.36
N LEU A 224 -4.92 -0.09 -15.23
CA LEU A 224 -5.55 1.16 -15.69
C LEU A 224 -5.92 1.11 -17.18
N THR A 225 -5.07 0.52 -18.02
CA THR A 225 -5.29 0.37 -19.46
C THR A 225 -6.53 -0.47 -19.77
N THR A 226 -6.75 -1.55 -19.02
CA THR A 226 -7.96 -2.39 -19.13
C THR A 226 -9.20 -1.59 -18.77
N ILE A 227 -9.18 -0.89 -17.62
CA ILE A 227 -10.29 -0.05 -17.17
C ILE A 227 -10.65 1.00 -18.24
N LYS A 228 -9.66 1.74 -18.73
CA LYS A 228 -9.84 2.73 -19.79
C LYS A 228 -10.42 2.12 -21.07
N SER A 229 -9.98 0.91 -21.44
CA SER A 229 -10.46 0.24 -22.65
C SER A 229 -11.95 -0.12 -22.58
N PHE A 230 -12.41 -0.63 -21.44
CA PHE A 230 -13.83 -0.93 -21.21
C PHE A 230 -14.68 0.34 -21.22
N ILE A 231 -14.23 1.41 -20.57
CA ILE A 231 -14.93 2.71 -20.57
C ILE A 231 -15.03 3.28 -21.99
N ARG A 232 -13.93 3.31 -22.72
CA ARG A 232 -13.88 3.83 -24.09
C ARG A 232 -14.84 3.11 -25.03
N GLN A 233 -15.01 1.81 -24.85
CA GLN A 233 -15.90 0.99 -25.65
C GLN A 233 -17.36 1.02 -25.20
N ASN A 234 -17.70 1.80 -24.16
CA ASN A 234 -19.01 1.86 -23.50
C ASN A 234 -19.48 0.49 -22.97
N LEU A 235 -18.57 -0.39 -22.58
CA LEU A 235 -18.88 -1.67 -21.96
C LEU A 235 -19.11 -1.53 -20.45
N ALA A 236 -18.45 -0.57 -19.85
CA ALA A 236 -18.58 -0.23 -18.43
C ALA A 236 -18.24 1.23 -18.20
N CYS A 237 -18.62 1.74 -17.04
CA CYS A 237 -18.18 3.03 -16.49
C CYS A 237 -17.16 2.79 -15.37
N GLY A 238 -16.49 3.84 -14.88
CA GLY A 238 -15.55 3.69 -13.78
C GLY A 238 -15.21 5.03 -13.14
N PHE A 239 -14.43 4.97 -12.07
CA PHE A 239 -13.97 6.17 -11.37
C PHE A 239 -12.44 6.27 -11.47
N ILE A 240 -11.96 7.35 -12.08
CA ILE A 240 -10.53 7.60 -12.35
C ILE A 240 -10.23 9.07 -12.05
N MET A 241 -9.01 9.36 -11.58
CA MET A 241 -8.53 10.73 -11.44
C MET A 241 -8.49 11.41 -12.83
N SER A 242 -9.02 12.62 -12.94
CA SER A 242 -9.07 13.32 -14.23
C SER A 242 -7.71 13.48 -14.90
N GLN A 243 -6.66 13.66 -14.11
CA GLN A 243 -5.27 13.83 -14.57
C GLN A 243 -4.71 12.60 -15.29
N VAL A 244 -5.28 11.42 -15.03
CA VAL A 244 -4.86 10.17 -15.68
C VAL A 244 -5.48 10.04 -17.08
N ILE A 245 -6.57 10.76 -17.36
CA ILE A 245 -7.29 10.69 -18.64
C ILE A 245 -6.66 11.67 -19.64
N GLN A 246 -6.22 11.15 -20.78
CA GLN A 246 -5.66 11.91 -21.88
C GLN A 246 -6.72 12.12 -22.98
N LYS A 247 -6.51 13.14 -23.82
CA LYS A 247 -7.46 13.44 -24.93
C LYS A 247 -7.65 12.26 -25.89
N GLU A 248 -6.61 11.48 -26.08
CA GLU A 248 -6.53 10.30 -26.93
C GLU A 248 -7.32 9.11 -26.39
N ASP A 249 -7.61 9.10 -25.08
CA ASP A 249 -8.38 8.01 -24.44
C ASP A 249 -9.83 7.94 -24.93
N ALA A 250 -10.36 9.02 -25.50
CA ALA A 250 -11.75 9.12 -25.93
C ALA A 250 -12.76 8.81 -24.81
N ILE A 251 -12.43 9.21 -23.59
CA ILE A 251 -13.19 9.08 -22.36
C ILE A 251 -13.70 10.48 -21.95
N VAL A 252 -14.93 10.55 -21.47
CA VAL A 252 -15.51 11.74 -20.88
C VAL A 252 -15.46 11.62 -19.38
N THR A 253 -14.94 12.64 -18.71
CA THR A 253 -14.87 12.74 -17.24
C THR A 253 -15.98 13.65 -16.74
N ILE A 254 -16.75 13.20 -15.77
CA ILE A 254 -17.90 13.91 -15.22
C ILE A 254 -17.69 14.07 -13.71
N PRO A 255 -17.75 15.30 -13.18
CA PRO A 255 -17.68 15.52 -11.73
C PRO A 255 -18.82 14.82 -10.99
N VAL A 256 -18.51 14.28 -9.82
CA VAL A 256 -19.48 13.62 -8.92
C VAL A 256 -19.95 14.65 -7.89
N GLU A 257 -21.27 14.76 -7.71
CA GLU A 257 -21.90 15.79 -6.84
C GLU A 257 -21.47 15.66 -5.38
N GLU A 258 -21.29 14.42 -4.90
CA GLU A 258 -20.87 14.13 -3.53
C GLU A 258 -19.38 14.44 -3.27
N GLY A 259 -18.62 14.77 -4.29
CA GLY A 259 -17.19 15.04 -4.21
C GLY A 259 -16.38 13.79 -3.77
N LEU A 260 -15.47 13.37 -4.60
CA LEU A 260 -14.60 12.20 -4.32
C LEU A 260 -13.13 12.63 -4.42
N THR A 261 -12.62 13.22 -3.36
CA THR A 261 -11.23 13.72 -3.33
C THR A 261 -10.30 12.70 -2.71
N LEU A 262 -9.18 12.44 -3.35
CA LEU A 262 -8.07 11.62 -2.89
C LEU A 262 -6.90 12.52 -2.49
N ASN A 263 -6.50 12.46 -1.23
CA ASN A 263 -5.28 13.10 -0.78
C ASN A 263 -4.07 12.23 -1.14
N VAL A 264 -3.03 12.85 -1.67
CA VAL A 264 -1.75 12.18 -1.96
C VAL A 264 -0.73 12.64 -0.94
N ALA A 265 -0.05 11.67 -0.32
CA ALA A 265 0.95 11.95 0.69
C ALA A 265 2.15 10.99 0.59
N VAL A 266 3.30 11.46 1.04
CA VAL A 266 4.42 10.58 1.42
C VAL A 266 4.17 10.09 2.83
N VAL A 267 4.33 8.79 3.06
CA VAL A 267 4.23 8.17 4.39
C VAL A 267 5.50 7.40 4.72
N TRP A 268 5.86 7.40 5.98
CA TRP A 268 7.02 6.66 6.53
C TRP A 268 6.73 6.24 7.97
N ARG A 269 7.53 5.33 8.51
CA ARG A 269 7.37 4.89 9.90
C ARG A 269 7.66 6.05 10.86
N LYS A 270 6.75 6.22 11.83
CA LYS A 270 6.91 7.15 12.94
C LYS A 270 7.89 6.58 13.95
N ASP A 271 8.68 7.44 14.57
CA ASP A 271 9.61 7.10 15.64
C ASP A 271 10.66 6.03 15.28
N ASP A 272 10.86 5.74 13.99
CA ASP A 272 11.87 4.82 13.48
C ASP A 272 13.06 5.57 12.87
N TYR A 273 14.19 4.86 12.74
CA TYR A 273 15.35 5.40 12.05
C TYR A 273 15.02 5.64 10.59
N LEU A 274 15.06 6.90 10.19
CA LEU A 274 14.99 7.28 8.78
C LEU A 274 16.39 7.47 8.23
N THR A 275 16.70 6.76 7.14
CA THR A 275 17.95 6.92 6.42
C THR A 275 18.15 8.36 5.97
N ARG A 276 19.39 8.78 5.77
CA ARG A 276 19.71 10.12 5.25
C ARG A 276 19.04 10.35 3.90
N GLU A 277 18.98 9.32 3.08
CA GLU A 277 18.38 9.31 1.75
C GLU A 277 16.86 9.49 1.81
N ALA A 278 16.17 8.76 2.68
CA ALA A 278 14.74 8.91 2.91
C ALA A 278 14.39 10.32 3.43
N LYS A 279 15.15 10.83 4.41
CA LYS A 279 15.02 12.23 4.89
C LYS A 279 15.22 13.24 3.75
N THR A 280 16.20 13.00 2.86
CA THR A 280 16.47 13.86 1.71
C THR A 280 15.29 13.86 0.75
N PHE A 281 14.70 12.69 0.47
CA PHE A 281 13.53 12.56 -0.38
C PHE A 281 12.30 13.27 0.22
N ILE A 282 12.00 13.05 1.49
CA ILE A 282 10.90 13.72 2.20
C ILE A 282 11.06 15.24 2.16
N ASN A 283 12.26 15.74 2.47
CA ASN A 283 12.55 17.18 2.44
C ASN A 283 12.46 17.76 1.02
N PHE A 284 12.87 17.01 0.02
CA PHE A 284 12.69 17.40 -1.38
C PHE A 284 11.20 17.52 -1.71
N CYS A 285 10.38 16.52 -1.38
CA CYS A 285 8.93 16.55 -1.59
C CYS A 285 8.31 17.76 -0.86
N ARG A 286 8.65 17.97 0.40
CA ARG A 286 8.17 19.12 1.18
C ARG A 286 8.42 20.45 0.45
N ARG A 287 9.65 20.72 0.05
CA ARG A 287 10.02 21.96 -0.66
C ARG A 287 9.34 22.11 -2.02
N THR A 288 9.02 20.98 -2.68
CA THR A 288 8.42 21.01 -4.02
C THR A 288 6.91 21.27 -3.95
N PHE A 289 6.25 20.81 -2.90
CA PHE A 289 4.78 20.86 -2.78
C PHE A 289 4.29 21.92 -1.77
N ASP A 290 5.05 22.30 -0.73
CA ASP A 290 4.70 23.44 0.14
C ASP A 290 4.77 24.80 -0.58
N ALA A 291 5.40 24.85 -1.75
CA ALA A 291 5.53 26.07 -2.55
C ALA A 291 4.39 26.25 -3.58
N LYS A 292 3.44 25.33 -3.65
CA LYS A 292 2.25 25.37 -4.50
C LYS A 292 0.98 25.52 -3.66
#